data_6de8ff39e2733531373f7b2f9af04179
#
_entry.id   6de8ff39e2733531373f7b2f9af04179
#
_cell.length_a   1.000
_cell.length_b   1.000
_cell.length_c   1.000
_cell.angle_alpha   90.00
_cell.angle_beta   90.00
_cell.angle_gamma   90.00
#
_symmetry.space_group_name_H-M   'P 1'
#
loop_
_entity.id
_entity.type
_entity.pdbx_description
1 polymer ?
#
loop_
_entity_poly.entity_id
_entity_poly.type
_entity_poly.pdbx_seq_one_letter_code
_entity_poly.pdbx_strand_id
1 'polypeptide(L)'
;MVLDPNGVYQYTLNDVVQDWASFMNLGTSSVSNVLRDMKGNMVVTATSLSDMTKKKDALVTAGVSFSASNLGLFWRTDEKKMYGWNGTRFDVILGGTFTDQYVEVASTSTWSRFSTELQQTIGPFNLQLPSAGVWLVSGSLTLKPEEDGSNTADFTVSMSFDGGGRRTSAYFNSYGYKYPVSITLAPRAVTLEAPKTVAVRLTLDISKRVNHGWGGPVITATRVG
;
A
#
# COMPACT_ATOMS: atom_id res chain seq x y z
N MET A 1 -19.38 -45.28 10.91
CA MET A 1 -18.24 -44.44 10.54
C MET A 1 -18.77 -43.05 10.16
N VAL A 2 -18.28 -42.00 10.78
CA VAL A 2 -18.72 -40.63 10.54
C VAL A 2 -17.51 -39.80 10.16
N LEU A 3 -17.67 -38.90 9.18
CA LEU A 3 -16.66 -37.92 8.82
C LEU A 3 -16.75 -36.75 9.82
N ASP A 4 -15.66 -36.37 10.46
CA ASP A 4 -15.63 -35.19 11.30
C ASP A 4 -15.63 -33.89 10.44
N PRO A 5 -15.82 -32.72 11.04
CA PRO A 5 -15.81 -31.43 10.32
C PRO A 5 -14.49 -31.15 9.55
N ASN A 6 -13.41 -31.83 9.90
CA ASN A 6 -12.10 -31.71 9.26
C ASN A 6 -11.89 -32.76 8.14
N GLY A 7 -12.91 -33.57 7.85
CA GLY A 7 -12.84 -34.59 6.82
C GLY A 7 -12.10 -35.87 7.22
N VAL A 8 -11.91 -36.09 8.52
CA VAL A 8 -11.28 -37.29 9.04
C VAL A 8 -12.36 -38.29 9.50
N TYR A 9 -12.26 -39.54 9.07
CA TYR A 9 -13.17 -40.59 9.51
C TYR A 9 -12.98 -40.91 10.99
N GLN A 10 -14.09 -40.86 11.74
CA GLN A 10 -14.14 -41.26 13.14
C GLN A 10 -14.90 -42.56 13.28
N TYR A 11 -14.40 -43.44 14.16
CA TYR A 11 -15.08 -44.70 14.51
C TYR A 11 -16.18 -44.42 15.51
N THR A 12 -17.29 -45.12 15.36
CA THR A 12 -18.31 -45.26 16.38
C THR A 12 -18.25 -46.67 16.95
N LEU A 13 -18.72 -46.87 18.18
CA LEU A 13 -18.72 -48.18 18.83
C LEU A 13 -19.51 -49.26 18.06
N ASN A 14 -20.34 -48.85 17.10
CA ASN A 14 -21.13 -49.76 16.28
C ASN A 14 -20.58 -50.02 14.89
N ASP A 15 -19.41 -49.48 14.56
CA ASP A 15 -18.79 -49.74 13.29
C ASP A 15 -18.18 -51.15 13.24
N VAL A 16 -18.80 -52.03 12.45
CA VAL A 16 -18.26 -53.37 12.16
C VAL A 16 -17.25 -53.22 11.00
N VAL A 17 -15.98 -53.40 11.31
CA VAL A 17 -14.91 -53.34 10.31
C VAL A 17 -14.84 -54.72 9.63
N GLN A 18 -15.51 -54.82 8.48
CA GLN A 18 -15.50 -56.08 7.66
C GLN A 18 -14.26 -56.19 6.78
N ASP A 19 -13.66 -55.08 6.39
CA ASP A 19 -12.45 -55.05 5.54
C ASP A 19 -11.47 -53.98 6.06
N TRP A 20 -10.46 -54.42 6.79
CA TRP A 20 -9.42 -53.56 7.34
C TRP A 20 -8.60 -52.84 6.27
N ALA A 21 -8.36 -53.46 5.12
CA ALA A 21 -7.56 -52.84 4.05
C ALA A 21 -8.29 -51.65 3.42
N SER A 22 -9.56 -51.83 3.09
CA SER A 22 -10.40 -50.73 2.58
C SER A 22 -10.55 -49.62 3.60
N PHE A 23 -10.70 -50.00 4.87
CA PHE A 23 -10.82 -49.06 5.97
C PHE A 23 -9.57 -48.18 6.18
N MET A 24 -8.39 -48.83 6.22
CA MET A 24 -7.11 -48.12 6.33
C MET A 24 -6.86 -47.21 5.12
N ASN A 25 -7.24 -47.67 3.91
CA ASN A 25 -7.13 -46.87 2.69
C ASN A 25 -8.03 -45.64 2.72
N LEU A 26 -9.25 -45.74 3.23
CA LEU A 26 -10.15 -44.58 3.41
C LEU A 26 -9.58 -43.55 4.39
N GLY A 27 -9.08 -44.01 5.53
CA GLY A 27 -8.43 -43.14 6.51
C GLY A 27 -7.20 -42.42 5.94
N THR A 28 -6.34 -43.19 5.25
CA THR A 28 -5.13 -42.65 4.59
C THR A 28 -5.49 -41.65 3.50
N SER A 29 -6.53 -41.92 2.70
CA SER A 29 -7.00 -41.02 1.66
C SER A 29 -7.57 -39.70 2.24
N SER A 30 -8.31 -39.79 3.32
CA SER A 30 -8.84 -38.59 4.02
C SER A 30 -7.72 -37.71 4.56
N VAL A 31 -6.73 -38.28 5.24
CA VAL A 31 -5.56 -37.54 5.74
C VAL A 31 -4.76 -36.97 4.58
N SER A 32 -4.57 -37.72 3.49
CA SER A 32 -3.86 -37.22 2.30
C SER A 32 -4.59 -36.05 1.66
N ASN A 33 -5.92 -36.05 1.60
CA ASN A 33 -6.72 -34.96 1.07
C ASN A 33 -6.58 -33.70 1.94
N VAL A 34 -6.71 -33.83 3.25
CA VAL A 34 -6.52 -32.72 4.20
C VAL A 34 -5.12 -32.12 4.07
N LEU A 35 -4.09 -32.95 4.03
CA LEU A 35 -2.69 -32.49 3.84
C LEU A 35 -2.49 -31.80 2.49
N ARG A 36 -3.12 -32.28 1.43
CA ARG A 36 -3.07 -31.62 0.12
C ARG A 36 -3.72 -30.26 0.16
N ASP A 37 -4.89 -30.15 0.76
CA ASP A 37 -5.64 -28.89 0.88
C ASP A 37 -4.90 -27.87 1.77
N MET A 38 -4.28 -28.37 2.85
CA MET A 38 -3.40 -27.53 3.69
C MET A 38 -2.20 -27.01 2.90
N LYS A 39 -1.53 -27.86 2.11
CA LYS A 39 -0.39 -27.43 1.28
C LYS A 39 -0.77 -26.37 0.25
N GLY A 40 -1.97 -26.47 -0.34
CA GLY A 40 -2.48 -25.49 -1.28
C GLY A 40 -2.76 -24.12 -0.66
N ASN A 41 -3.07 -24.09 0.64
CA ASN A 41 -3.43 -22.87 1.38
C ASN A 41 -2.28 -22.28 2.21
N MET A 42 -1.08 -22.85 2.16
CA MET A 42 0.09 -22.35 2.90
C MET A 42 0.88 -21.35 2.07
N VAL A 43 1.48 -20.38 2.76
CA VAL A 43 2.50 -19.52 2.15
C VAL A 43 3.80 -20.29 2.06
N VAL A 44 4.30 -20.50 0.84
CA VAL A 44 5.54 -21.20 0.57
C VAL A 44 6.70 -20.21 0.50
N THR A 45 7.69 -20.34 1.38
CA THR A 45 8.88 -19.51 1.34
C THR A 45 9.85 -19.98 0.25
N ALA A 46 10.32 -19.06 -0.59
CA ALA A 46 11.31 -19.29 -1.64
C ALA A 46 12.47 -18.30 -1.55
N THR A 47 13.68 -18.75 -1.86
CA THR A 47 14.90 -17.93 -1.79
C THR A 47 15.26 -17.26 -3.12
N SER A 48 14.61 -17.65 -4.21
CA SER A 48 14.82 -17.14 -5.57
C SER A 48 13.66 -17.49 -6.48
N LEU A 49 13.62 -16.91 -7.69
CA LEU A 49 12.64 -17.28 -8.72
C LEU A 49 12.75 -18.79 -9.11
N SER A 50 13.97 -19.32 -9.22
CA SER A 50 14.19 -20.73 -9.53
C SER A 50 13.68 -21.64 -8.42
N ASP A 51 13.93 -21.30 -7.15
CA ASP A 51 13.44 -22.06 -6.00
C ASP A 51 11.91 -21.99 -5.91
N MET A 52 11.32 -20.81 -6.14
CA MET A 52 9.87 -20.63 -6.18
C MET A 52 9.22 -21.50 -7.26
N THR A 53 9.82 -21.55 -8.45
CA THR A 53 9.33 -22.39 -9.56
C THR A 53 9.40 -23.88 -9.21
N LYS A 54 10.52 -24.35 -8.66
CA LYS A 54 10.67 -25.75 -8.21
C LYS A 54 9.63 -26.14 -7.16
N LYS A 55 9.40 -25.29 -6.18
CA LYS A 55 8.41 -25.54 -5.13
C LYS A 55 6.98 -25.54 -5.67
N LYS A 56 6.65 -24.64 -6.62
CA LYS A 56 5.38 -24.64 -7.34
C LYS A 56 5.21 -25.96 -8.10
N ASP A 57 6.23 -26.42 -8.85
CA ASP A 57 6.15 -27.67 -9.62
C ASP A 57 5.98 -28.89 -8.70
N ALA A 58 6.64 -28.90 -7.54
CA ALA A 58 6.47 -29.96 -6.54
C ALA A 58 5.03 -30.00 -5.99
N LEU A 59 4.40 -28.85 -5.75
CA LEU A 59 3.00 -28.79 -5.31
C LEU A 59 2.05 -29.29 -6.40
N VAL A 60 2.24 -28.87 -7.65
CA VAL A 60 1.43 -29.34 -8.78
C VAL A 60 1.58 -30.85 -8.96
N THR A 61 2.80 -31.38 -8.87
CA THR A 61 3.07 -32.83 -8.93
C THR A 61 2.41 -33.58 -7.76
N ALA A 62 2.30 -32.96 -6.59
CA ALA A 62 1.58 -33.50 -5.44
C ALA A 62 0.05 -33.38 -5.55
N GLY A 63 -0.48 -32.93 -6.70
CA GLY A 63 -1.91 -32.86 -6.97
C GLY A 63 -2.59 -31.56 -6.50
N VAL A 64 -1.82 -30.53 -6.10
CA VAL A 64 -2.41 -29.23 -5.78
C VAL A 64 -2.77 -28.50 -7.08
N SER A 65 -4.02 -28.08 -7.20
CA SER A 65 -4.51 -27.30 -8.35
C SER A 65 -4.60 -25.83 -7.99
N PHE A 66 -4.04 -24.98 -8.84
CA PHE A 66 -4.08 -23.53 -8.69
C PHE A 66 -4.90 -22.88 -9.81
N SER A 67 -5.59 -21.81 -9.49
CA SER A 67 -6.40 -21.03 -10.43
C SER A 67 -6.43 -19.57 -10.01
N ALA A 68 -7.09 -18.71 -10.79
CA ALA A 68 -7.31 -17.30 -10.42
C ALA A 68 -8.13 -17.12 -9.12
N SER A 69 -8.98 -18.10 -8.77
CA SER A 69 -9.76 -18.13 -7.52
C SER A 69 -9.08 -18.91 -6.39
N ASN A 70 -8.02 -19.66 -6.69
CA ASN A 70 -7.26 -20.46 -5.72
C ASN A 70 -5.76 -20.27 -5.98
N LEU A 71 -5.23 -19.15 -5.49
CA LEU A 71 -3.83 -18.78 -5.73
C LEU A 71 -2.87 -19.56 -4.84
N GLY A 72 -1.79 -20.07 -5.42
CA GLY A 72 -0.65 -20.52 -4.65
C GLY A 72 0.17 -19.35 -4.16
N LEU A 73 0.33 -19.20 -2.83
CA LEU A 73 1.04 -18.07 -2.23
C LEU A 73 2.51 -18.39 -1.99
N PHE A 74 3.41 -17.54 -2.48
CA PHE A 74 4.86 -17.71 -2.37
C PHE A 74 5.51 -16.42 -1.85
N TRP A 75 6.30 -16.55 -0.77
CA TRP A 75 7.12 -15.47 -0.25
C TRP A 75 8.56 -15.62 -0.77
N ARG A 76 9.01 -14.66 -1.59
CA ARG A 76 10.41 -14.60 -2.04
C ARG A 76 11.25 -13.74 -1.09
N THR A 77 12.21 -14.39 -0.44
CA THR A 77 13.05 -13.75 0.57
C THR A 77 14.11 -12.82 -0.02
N ASP A 78 14.57 -13.08 -1.23
CA ASP A 78 15.55 -12.28 -1.96
C ASP A 78 14.99 -10.92 -2.38
N GLU A 79 13.72 -10.87 -2.82
CA GLU A 79 13.03 -9.65 -3.20
C GLU A 79 12.12 -9.08 -2.11
N LYS A 80 11.88 -9.84 -1.03
CA LYS A 80 10.91 -9.53 0.02
C LYS A 80 9.52 -9.25 -0.54
N LYS A 81 9.09 -10.08 -1.49
CA LYS A 81 7.80 -9.98 -2.19
C LYS A 81 6.98 -11.24 -2.03
N MET A 82 5.67 -11.07 -1.96
CA MET A 82 4.72 -12.16 -2.04
C MET A 82 4.18 -12.28 -3.47
N TYR A 83 4.23 -13.49 -3.99
CA TYR A 83 3.75 -13.84 -5.32
C TYR A 83 2.54 -14.75 -5.21
N GLY A 84 1.59 -14.60 -6.12
CA GLY A 84 0.48 -15.52 -6.35
C GLY A 84 0.67 -16.27 -7.64
N TRP A 85 0.64 -17.60 -7.58
CA TRP A 85 0.56 -18.43 -8.78
C TRP A 85 -0.91 -18.69 -9.11
N ASN A 86 -1.37 -18.21 -10.27
CA ASN A 86 -2.77 -18.31 -10.71
C ASN A 86 -3.07 -19.51 -11.63
N GLY A 87 -2.16 -20.49 -11.69
CA GLY A 87 -2.22 -21.63 -12.60
C GLY A 87 -1.45 -21.41 -13.91
N THR A 88 -1.13 -20.16 -14.27
CA THR A 88 -0.47 -19.81 -15.54
C THR A 88 0.82 -19.03 -15.31
N ARG A 89 0.81 -18.06 -14.40
CA ARG A 89 1.94 -17.17 -14.12
C ARG A 89 1.99 -16.76 -12.65
N PHE A 90 3.15 -16.24 -12.24
CA PHE A 90 3.31 -15.57 -10.97
C PHE A 90 2.99 -14.09 -11.12
N ASP A 91 2.10 -13.60 -10.28
CA ASP A 91 1.79 -12.16 -10.13
C ASP A 91 2.23 -11.69 -8.74
N VAL A 92 2.80 -10.48 -8.63
CA VAL A 92 3.11 -9.90 -7.33
C VAL A 92 1.80 -9.51 -6.64
N ILE A 93 1.54 -10.09 -5.47
CA ILE A 93 0.34 -9.78 -4.66
C ILE A 93 0.67 -8.75 -3.60
N LEU A 94 1.80 -8.91 -2.94
CA LEU A 94 2.23 -8.05 -1.85
C LEU A 94 3.76 -7.99 -1.84
N GLY A 95 4.30 -6.80 -1.62
CA GLY A 95 5.73 -6.66 -1.42
C GLY A 95 6.39 -5.76 -2.45
N GLY A 96 7.46 -5.34 -2.10
CA GLY A 96 8.39 -4.33 -2.45
C GLY A 96 8.99 -3.90 -1.12
N THR A 97 10.20 -3.42 -1.11
CA THR A 97 10.70 -2.72 0.06
C THR A 97 9.70 -1.59 0.34
N PHE A 98 9.50 -1.21 1.59
CA PHE A 98 8.65 -0.05 1.94
C PHE A 98 9.01 1.19 1.11
N THR A 99 10.27 1.26 0.64
CA THR A 99 10.81 2.26 -0.29
C THR A 99 10.17 2.23 -1.67
N ASP A 100 9.66 1.07 -2.15
CA ASP A 100 9.01 0.96 -3.46
C ASP A 100 7.50 1.28 -3.42
N GLN A 101 6.93 1.41 -2.22
CA GLN A 101 5.51 1.68 -2.00
C GLN A 101 5.25 3.03 -1.34
N TYR A 102 6.28 3.64 -0.79
CA TYR A 102 6.20 4.93 -0.11
C TYR A 102 7.38 5.80 -0.50
N VAL A 103 7.07 7.01 -0.90
CA VAL A 103 8.06 8.05 -1.22
C VAL A 103 7.70 9.31 -0.45
N GLU A 104 8.68 9.92 0.17
CA GLU A 104 8.52 11.19 0.86
C GLU A 104 9.58 12.19 0.39
N VAL A 105 9.16 13.41 0.16
CA VAL A 105 10.04 14.55 -0.06
C VAL A 105 9.63 15.66 0.91
N ALA A 106 10.50 15.93 1.86
CA ALA A 106 10.33 17.02 2.82
C ALA A 106 11.29 18.16 2.50
N SER A 107 10.85 19.38 2.68
CA SER A 107 11.76 20.52 2.67
C SER A 107 12.41 20.66 4.04
N THR A 108 13.71 20.81 4.06
CA THR A 108 14.49 21.15 5.27
C THR A 108 14.41 22.63 5.60
N SER A 109 13.66 23.42 4.81
CA SER A 109 13.58 24.86 5.04
C SER A 109 12.88 25.18 6.37
N THR A 110 13.54 25.99 7.14
CA THR A 110 12.99 26.69 8.30
C THR A 110 11.80 27.56 7.89
N TRP A 111 11.06 28.05 8.86
CA TRP A 111 9.92 28.93 8.65
C TRP A 111 10.21 30.05 7.64
N SER A 112 9.40 30.12 6.59
CA SER A 112 9.39 31.21 5.63
C SER A 112 8.21 32.15 5.92
N ARG A 113 8.44 33.45 5.88
CA ARG A 113 7.36 34.44 5.94
C ARG A 113 6.67 34.53 4.58
N PHE A 114 5.39 34.90 4.59
CA PHE A 114 4.72 35.25 3.36
C PHE A 114 5.40 36.45 2.72
N SER A 115 5.57 36.38 1.42
CA SER A 115 5.97 37.53 0.63
C SER A 115 4.84 38.59 0.61
N THR A 116 5.11 39.74 0.05
CA THR A 116 4.08 40.80 -0.17
C THR A 116 2.99 40.37 -1.14
N GLU A 117 3.12 39.19 -1.77
CA GLU A 117 2.16 38.65 -2.73
C GLU A 117 1.08 37.82 -2.02
N LEU A 118 -0.16 37.90 -2.57
CA LEU A 118 -1.31 37.16 -2.07
C LEU A 118 -1.28 35.67 -2.52
N GLN A 119 -0.33 35.31 -3.35
CA GLN A 119 -0.12 33.94 -3.81
C GLN A 119 1.36 33.57 -3.72
N GLN A 120 1.65 32.43 -3.16
CA GLN A 120 3.00 31.89 -3.10
C GLN A 120 3.04 30.44 -3.56
N THR A 121 4.00 30.12 -4.43
CA THR A 121 4.27 28.76 -4.88
C THR A 121 5.47 28.20 -4.15
N ILE A 122 5.33 26.98 -3.63
CA ILE A 122 6.32 26.24 -2.86
C ILE A 122 6.71 24.99 -3.66
N GLY A 123 7.98 24.76 -3.82
CA GLY A 123 8.52 23.68 -4.65
C GLY A 123 9.10 24.20 -5.97
N PRO A 124 9.35 23.35 -6.96
CA PRO A 124 8.83 21.98 -7.10
C PRO A 124 9.47 20.96 -6.16
N PHE A 125 8.68 20.02 -5.69
CA PHE A 125 9.12 18.81 -5.02
C PHE A 125 9.16 17.69 -6.05
N ASN A 126 10.33 17.13 -6.31
CA ASN A 126 10.52 16.10 -7.30
C ASN A 126 10.37 14.71 -6.65
N LEU A 127 9.19 14.13 -6.75
CA LEU A 127 8.93 12.77 -6.29
C LEU A 127 9.43 11.77 -7.33
N GLN A 128 10.40 10.96 -6.94
CA GLN A 128 10.84 9.83 -7.76
C GLN A 128 9.95 8.62 -7.44
N LEU A 129 8.95 8.36 -8.28
CA LEU A 129 8.07 7.21 -8.15
C LEU A 129 8.70 6.01 -8.86
N PRO A 130 9.15 4.97 -8.11
CA PRO A 130 10.08 3.97 -8.61
C PRO A 130 9.44 2.90 -9.50
N SER A 131 8.12 2.87 -9.62
CA SER A 131 7.42 1.82 -10.36
C SER A 131 6.16 2.33 -11.04
N ALA A 132 5.73 1.61 -12.07
CA ALA A 132 4.39 1.74 -12.64
C ALA A 132 3.32 1.42 -11.60
N GLY A 133 2.10 1.91 -11.81
CA GLY A 133 0.95 1.65 -10.94
C GLY A 133 0.21 2.92 -10.54
N VAL A 134 -0.69 2.79 -9.60
CA VAL A 134 -1.46 3.91 -9.05
C VAL A 134 -0.83 4.37 -7.74
N TRP A 135 -0.50 5.65 -7.69
CA TRP A 135 0.08 6.31 -6.52
C TRP A 135 -0.88 7.34 -5.96
N LEU A 136 -1.12 7.29 -4.67
CA LEU A 136 -1.83 8.35 -3.95
C LEU A 136 -0.82 9.37 -3.45
N VAL A 137 -0.87 10.58 -4.00
CA VAL A 137 0.03 11.67 -3.64
C VAL A 137 -0.71 12.66 -2.75
N SER A 138 -0.13 12.98 -1.61
CA SER A 138 -0.62 13.95 -0.63
C SER A 138 0.44 14.99 -0.34
N GLY A 139 -0.01 16.16 0.09
CA GLY A 139 0.88 17.24 0.53
C GLY A 139 0.43 17.79 1.88
N SER A 140 1.37 18.20 2.69
CA SER A 140 1.09 18.92 3.94
C SER A 140 2.06 20.07 4.14
N LEU A 141 1.62 21.06 4.89
CA LEU A 141 2.46 22.15 5.38
C LEU A 141 1.90 22.69 6.70
N THR A 142 2.73 23.37 7.44
CA THR A 142 2.31 24.01 8.68
C THR A 142 2.25 25.52 8.48
N LEU A 143 1.11 26.12 8.83
CA LEU A 143 0.93 27.57 8.90
C LEU A 143 1.24 28.06 10.33
N LYS A 144 2.00 29.14 10.44
CA LYS A 144 2.27 29.83 11.70
C LYS A 144 1.58 31.18 11.68
N PRO A 145 0.44 31.35 12.37
CA PRO A 145 -0.21 32.67 12.55
C PRO A 145 0.68 33.65 13.31
N GLU A 146 0.37 34.91 13.25
CA GLU A 146 0.98 35.91 14.12
C GLU A 146 0.64 35.67 15.59
N GLU A 147 1.60 35.93 16.47
CA GLU A 147 1.49 35.60 17.91
C GLU A 147 0.38 36.38 18.63
N ASP A 148 0.05 37.60 18.16
CA ASP A 148 -0.99 38.43 18.76
C ASP A 148 -2.42 38.09 18.31
N GLY A 149 -2.54 37.28 17.24
CA GLY A 149 -3.84 36.90 16.66
C GLY A 149 -4.66 38.06 16.08
N SER A 150 -4.04 39.24 15.94
CA SER A 150 -4.72 40.49 15.52
C SER A 150 -5.06 40.50 14.03
N ASN A 151 -4.26 39.79 13.22
CA ASN A 151 -4.44 39.70 11.78
C ASN A 151 -5.03 38.39 11.38
N THR A 152 -6.26 38.39 10.91
CA THR A 152 -6.92 37.19 10.38
C THR A 152 -6.86 37.17 8.87
N ALA A 153 -6.62 36.02 8.29
CA ALA A 153 -6.68 35.79 6.84
C ALA A 153 -7.25 34.42 6.51
N ASP A 154 -7.82 34.32 5.33
CA ASP A 154 -8.20 33.05 4.74
C ASP A 154 -7.04 32.55 3.92
N PHE A 155 -6.75 31.27 4.08
CA PHE A 155 -5.72 30.57 3.35
C PHE A 155 -6.35 29.44 2.54
N THR A 156 -5.94 29.33 1.31
CA THR A 156 -6.23 28.16 0.48
C THR A 156 -4.90 27.54 0.06
N VAL A 157 -4.66 26.31 0.52
CA VAL A 157 -3.50 25.53 0.11
C VAL A 157 -3.96 24.60 -0.99
N SER A 158 -3.28 24.58 -2.12
CA SER A 158 -3.59 23.70 -3.24
C SER A 158 -2.35 22.99 -3.77
N MET A 159 -2.55 21.82 -4.38
CA MET A 159 -1.49 20.99 -4.93
C MET A 159 -1.68 20.84 -6.45
N SER A 160 -0.58 20.91 -7.20
CA SER A 160 -0.54 20.68 -8.65
C SER A 160 0.61 19.73 -9.02
N PHE A 161 0.46 19.04 -10.17
CA PHE A 161 1.41 18.08 -10.69
C PHE A 161 1.93 18.49 -12.06
N ASP A 162 3.23 18.35 -12.30
CA ASP A 162 3.90 18.56 -13.61
C ASP A 162 3.49 19.89 -14.29
N GLY A 163 3.25 20.95 -13.51
CA GLY A 163 2.81 22.25 -14.03
C GLY A 163 1.34 22.32 -14.47
N GLY A 164 0.56 21.26 -14.27
CA GLY A 164 -0.88 21.26 -14.52
C GLY A 164 -1.66 22.09 -13.50
N GLY A 165 -2.97 22.24 -13.75
CA GLY A 165 -3.87 22.98 -12.87
C GLY A 165 -3.95 22.39 -11.45
N ARG A 166 -4.45 23.19 -10.51
CA ARG A 166 -4.64 22.76 -9.11
C ARG A 166 -5.59 21.57 -9.05
N ARG A 167 -5.20 20.52 -8.34
CA ARG A 167 -5.93 19.24 -8.30
C ARG A 167 -6.69 19.01 -7.00
N THR A 168 -6.20 19.57 -5.90
CA THR A 168 -6.84 19.47 -4.58
C THR A 168 -6.52 20.73 -3.79
N SER A 169 -7.40 21.12 -2.89
CA SER A 169 -7.21 22.29 -2.04
C SER A 169 -7.82 22.05 -0.66
N ALA A 170 -7.23 22.72 0.32
CA ALA A 170 -7.75 22.82 1.68
C ALA A 170 -7.86 24.31 2.06
N TYR A 171 -8.91 24.64 2.76
CA TYR A 171 -9.20 26.00 3.25
C TYR A 171 -8.92 26.05 4.76
N PHE A 172 -8.35 27.17 5.19
CA PHE A 172 -8.11 27.46 6.59
C PHE A 172 -8.31 28.97 6.86
N ASN A 173 -9.03 29.29 7.93
CA ASN A 173 -9.17 30.63 8.43
C ASN A 173 -8.33 30.81 9.70
N SER A 174 -7.48 31.82 9.76
CA SER A 174 -6.56 32.04 10.89
C SER A 174 -7.18 32.73 12.10
N TYR A 175 -8.49 33.01 12.10
CA TYR A 175 -9.16 33.71 13.19
C TYR A 175 -9.02 32.99 14.55
N GLY A 176 -8.48 33.67 15.53
CA GLY A 176 -8.32 33.13 16.88
C GLY A 176 -7.20 32.09 17.07
N TYR A 177 -6.48 31.74 16.00
CA TYR A 177 -5.35 30.83 16.12
C TYR A 177 -4.06 31.56 16.47
N LYS A 178 -3.40 31.13 17.53
CA LYS A 178 -2.10 31.67 18.00
C LYS A 178 -0.95 30.66 17.80
N TYR A 179 -1.28 29.41 17.52
CA TYR A 179 -0.33 28.31 17.41
C TYR A 179 -0.22 27.82 15.96
N PRO A 180 0.91 27.19 15.61
CA PRO A 180 1.07 26.56 14.30
C PRO A 180 -0.01 25.50 14.04
N VAL A 181 -0.55 25.50 12.84
CA VAL A 181 -1.58 24.55 12.38
C VAL A 181 -1.09 23.81 11.17
N SER A 182 -1.09 22.48 11.23
CA SER A 182 -0.76 21.65 10.09
C SER A 182 -1.98 21.45 9.20
N ILE A 183 -1.79 21.70 7.90
CA ILE A 183 -2.79 21.49 6.87
C ILE A 183 -2.33 20.34 6.00
N THR A 184 -3.19 19.33 5.86
CA THR A 184 -2.97 18.18 4.97
C THR A 184 -3.97 18.21 3.84
N LEU A 185 -3.48 18.05 2.63
CA LEU A 185 -4.31 17.99 1.42
C LEU A 185 -4.80 16.56 1.19
N ALA A 186 -6.04 16.43 0.72
CA ALA A 186 -6.60 15.15 0.33
C ALA A 186 -5.72 14.48 -0.74
N PRO A 187 -5.45 13.17 -0.62
CA PRO A 187 -4.65 12.44 -1.59
C PRO A 187 -5.26 12.48 -3.00
N ARG A 188 -4.39 12.51 -4.00
CA ARG A 188 -4.77 12.41 -5.42
C ARG A 188 -4.06 11.26 -6.09
N ALA A 189 -4.83 10.51 -6.88
CA ALA A 189 -4.27 9.42 -7.66
C ALA A 189 -3.47 9.94 -8.84
N VAL A 190 -2.27 9.37 -9.03
CA VAL A 190 -1.40 9.53 -10.19
C VAL A 190 -1.14 8.14 -10.74
N THR A 191 -1.56 7.89 -11.98
CA THR A 191 -1.32 6.60 -12.65
C THR A 191 -0.08 6.71 -13.52
N LEU A 192 0.83 5.76 -13.37
CA LEU A 192 2.08 5.68 -14.12
C LEU A 192 2.18 4.36 -14.87
N GLU A 193 2.62 4.41 -16.11
CA GLU A 193 2.93 3.23 -16.95
C GLU A 193 4.36 2.73 -16.72
N ALA A 194 5.25 3.59 -16.23
CA ALA A 194 6.65 3.30 -15.94
C ALA A 194 7.14 4.19 -14.77
N PRO A 195 8.32 3.88 -14.16
CA PRO A 195 8.96 4.76 -13.19
C PRO A 195 9.08 6.19 -13.73
N LYS A 196 8.72 7.18 -12.92
CA LYS A 196 8.73 8.59 -13.34
C LYS A 196 9.00 9.52 -12.15
N THR A 197 9.69 10.62 -12.42
CA THR A 197 9.74 11.76 -11.50
C THR A 197 8.54 12.67 -11.75
N VAL A 198 7.75 12.92 -10.73
CA VAL A 198 6.59 13.80 -10.76
C VAL A 198 6.92 15.07 -9.98
N ALA A 199 6.83 16.23 -10.66
CA ALA A 199 7.03 17.51 -10.01
C ALA A 199 5.74 17.97 -9.32
N VAL A 200 5.76 18.07 -8.01
CA VAL A 200 4.62 18.54 -7.20
C VAL A 200 4.88 19.96 -6.70
N ARG A 201 3.89 20.82 -6.81
CA ARG A 201 3.94 22.18 -6.26
C ARG A 201 2.78 22.39 -5.32
N LEU A 202 3.05 23.04 -4.20
CA LEU A 202 2.02 23.59 -3.33
C LEU A 202 1.85 25.06 -3.65
N THR A 203 0.61 25.51 -3.78
CA THR A 203 0.29 26.93 -3.94
C THR A 203 -0.54 27.37 -2.76
N LEU A 204 -0.12 28.47 -2.18
CA LEU A 204 -0.75 29.09 -1.04
C LEU A 204 -1.36 30.42 -1.49
N ASP A 205 -2.68 30.51 -1.45
CA ASP A 205 -3.43 31.73 -1.70
C ASP A 205 -3.90 32.32 -0.38
N ILE A 206 -3.80 33.63 -0.24
CA ILE A 206 -4.12 34.35 0.99
C ILE A 206 -5.09 35.48 0.66
N SER A 207 -6.17 35.62 1.42
CA SER A 207 -7.21 36.63 1.16
C SER A 207 -6.75 38.07 1.37
N LYS A 208 -5.75 38.29 2.21
CA LYS A 208 -5.14 39.62 2.48
C LYS A 208 -3.70 39.45 2.97
N ARG A 209 -2.93 40.51 2.87
CA ARG A 209 -1.56 40.53 3.39
C ARG A 209 -1.56 40.40 4.91
N VAL A 210 -0.84 39.43 5.42
CA VAL A 210 -0.65 39.16 6.85
C VAL A 210 0.79 38.77 7.10
N ASN A 211 1.27 38.98 8.30
CA ASN A 211 2.62 38.63 8.69
C ASN A 211 2.71 37.21 9.23
N HIS A 212 2.08 36.26 8.54
CA HIS A 212 2.11 34.85 8.89
C HIS A 212 3.32 34.17 8.27
N GLY A 213 3.66 33.00 8.77
CA GLY A 213 4.69 32.15 8.22
C GLY A 213 4.15 30.79 7.82
N TRP A 214 4.92 30.06 7.04
CA TRP A 214 4.69 28.66 6.73
C TRP A 214 6.00 27.88 6.84
N GLY A 215 5.90 26.59 7.07
CA GLY A 215 7.07 25.73 7.18
C GLY A 215 6.73 24.26 7.07
N GLY A 216 7.78 23.43 7.03
CA GLY A 216 7.67 21.98 7.04
C GLY A 216 6.81 21.40 5.91
N PRO A 217 6.92 21.87 4.64
CA PRO A 217 6.17 21.23 3.56
C PRO A 217 6.69 19.82 3.34
N VAL A 218 5.77 18.87 3.29
CA VAL A 218 6.05 17.46 3.03
C VAL A 218 5.12 16.97 1.94
N ILE A 219 5.68 16.29 0.97
CA ILE A 219 4.91 15.57 -0.06
C ILE A 219 5.16 14.09 0.10
N THR A 220 4.09 13.32 0.20
CA THR A 220 4.13 11.87 0.32
C THR A 220 3.43 11.20 -0.85
N ALA A 221 3.90 10.05 -1.24
CA ALA A 221 3.24 9.21 -2.22
C ALA A 221 3.22 7.76 -1.72
N THR A 222 2.05 7.13 -1.79
CA THR A 222 1.85 5.72 -1.44
C THR A 222 1.29 4.97 -2.62
N ARG A 223 1.91 3.87 -3.01
CA ARG A 223 1.44 3.00 -4.07
C ARG A 223 0.26 2.17 -3.59
N VAL A 224 -0.81 2.11 -4.40
CA VAL A 224 -2.06 1.38 -4.07
C VAL A 224 -2.49 0.37 -5.14
N GLY A 225 -1.77 0.33 -6.25
CA GLY A 225 -2.04 -0.62 -7.34
C GLY A 225 -0.93 -0.63 -8.40
#